data_946340eea48ed00c9deda449ffa4339c
#
_entry.id   946340eea48ed00c9deda449ffa4339c
#
_cell.length_a   1.000
_cell.length_b   1.000
_cell.length_c   1.000
_cell.angle_alpha   90.00
_cell.angle_beta   90.00
_cell.angle_gamma   90.00
#
_symmetry.space_group_name_H-M   'P 1'
#
loop_
_entity.id
_entity.type
_entity.pdbx_description
1 polymer ?
#
loop_
_entity_poly.entity_id
_entity_poly.type
_entity_poly.pdbx_seq_one_letter_code
_entity_poly.pdbx_strand_id
1 'polypeptide(L)'
;VVTVAGVRGAEAEDEALHHLYYRKSMKGPNKMELQSALGKLMKTLSRLEKKDENHAKIPEVRHYMIQIYRKLGDEKTARLKEKELIAIAPESKWAKAYAAK
;
A
#
# COMPACT_ATOMS: atom_id res chain seq x y z
N VAL A 1 16.23 -17.30 -11.97
CA VAL A 1 16.27 -16.25 -11.02
C VAL A 1 16.28 -14.86 -11.65
N VAL A 2 16.02 -14.85 -12.91
CA VAL A 2 15.89 -13.62 -13.68
C VAL A 2 14.77 -12.75 -13.12
N THR A 3 13.72 -13.39 -12.66
CA THR A 3 12.59 -12.71 -12.05
C THR A 3 12.96 -11.97 -10.78
N VAL A 4 14.11 -12.28 -10.23
CA VAL A 4 14.54 -11.68 -8.98
C VAL A 4 14.74 -10.19 -9.08
N ALA A 5 15.18 -9.68 -10.21
CA ALA A 5 15.42 -8.24 -10.35
C ALA A 5 14.12 -7.43 -10.27
N GLY A 6 13.08 -7.88 -10.97
CA GLY A 6 11.78 -7.20 -10.89
C GLY A 6 11.11 -7.40 -9.54
N VAL A 7 11.26 -8.60 -8.99
CA VAL A 7 10.72 -8.93 -7.67
C VAL A 7 11.46 -8.16 -6.59
N ARG A 8 12.77 -7.99 -6.74
CA ARG A 8 13.56 -7.22 -5.79
C ARG A 8 13.13 -5.76 -5.72
N GLY A 9 12.74 -5.19 -6.84
CA GLY A 9 12.23 -3.83 -6.83
C GLY A 9 10.99 -3.70 -5.95
N ALA A 10 10.04 -4.62 -6.15
CA ALA A 10 8.82 -4.63 -5.36
C ALA A 10 9.10 -4.97 -3.90
N GLU A 11 9.96 -5.96 -3.66
CA GLU A 11 10.32 -6.36 -2.31
C GLU A 11 11.05 -5.24 -1.56
N ALA A 12 11.93 -4.52 -2.24
CA ALA A 12 12.63 -3.41 -1.62
C ALA A 12 11.66 -2.30 -1.23
N GLU A 13 10.67 -2.02 -2.07
CA GLU A 13 9.63 -1.05 -1.75
C GLU A 13 8.78 -1.54 -0.58
N ASP A 14 8.41 -2.82 -0.57
CA ASP A 14 7.65 -3.41 0.52
C ASP A 14 8.43 -3.38 1.83
N GLU A 15 9.71 -3.69 1.79
CA GLU A 15 10.56 -3.63 2.97
C GLU A 15 10.68 -2.22 3.53
N ALA A 16 10.83 -1.24 2.64
CA ALA A 16 10.90 0.15 3.05
C ALA A 16 9.61 0.57 3.76
N LEU A 17 8.47 0.17 3.21
CA LEU A 17 7.17 0.45 3.80
C LEU A 17 6.97 -0.29 5.11
N HIS A 18 7.34 -1.56 5.12
CA HIS A 18 7.27 -2.36 6.33
C HIS A 18 8.11 -1.73 7.44
N HIS A 19 9.30 -1.27 7.08
CA HIS A 19 10.20 -0.60 8.01
C HIS A 19 9.56 0.68 8.58
N LEU A 20 8.87 1.45 7.74
CA LEU A 20 8.16 2.64 8.19
C LEU A 20 7.04 2.32 9.16
N TYR A 21 6.31 1.23 8.93
CA TYR A 21 5.21 0.82 9.80
C TYR A 21 5.64 0.21 11.09
N TYR A 22 6.65 -0.66 11.02
CA TYR A 22 7.07 -1.48 12.16
C TYR A 22 8.35 -1.00 12.79
N ARG A 23 8.80 0.17 12.38
CA ARG A 23 9.94 0.80 12.97
C ARG A 23 9.67 1.04 14.44
N LYS A 24 10.55 0.52 15.26
CA LYS A 24 10.41 0.65 16.70
C LYS A 24 10.99 1.94 17.24
N SER A 25 11.31 2.90 16.39
CA SER A 25 11.74 4.19 16.89
C SER A 25 10.54 4.81 17.62
N MET A 26 10.83 5.46 18.71
CA MET A 26 9.79 5.97 19.57
C MET A 26 8.87 6.97 18.93
N LYS A 27 9.32 7.63 17.91
CA LYS A 27 8.54 8.69 17.26
C LYS A 27 7.75 8.21 16.05
N GLY A 28 8.02 6.99 15.58
CA GLY A 28 7.46 6.51 14.34
C GLY A 28 7.87 7.35 13.12
N PRO A 29 7.31 7.05 11.95
CA PRO A 29 7.61 7.82 10.76
C PRO A 29 6.99 9.22 10.83
N ASN A 30 7.72 10.23 10.37
CA ASN A 30 7.19 11.58 10.34
C ASN A 30 6.33 11.79 9.08
N LYS A 31 5.65 12.93 9.03
CA LYS A 31 4.74 13.26 7.94
C LYS A 31 5.43 13.22 6.57
N MET A 32 6.65 13.75 6.48
CA MET A 32 7.40 13.74 5.22
C MET A 32 7.71 12.33 4.75
N GLU A 33 8.11 11.46 5.66
CA GLU A 33 8.38 10.06 5.34
C GLU A 33 7.12 9.36 4.84
N LEU A 34 6.00 9.61 5.49
CA LEU A 34 4.71 9.04 5.09
C LEU A 34 4.29 9.52 3.71
N GLN A 35 4.44 10.81 3.44
CA GLN A 35 4.10 11.37 2.13
C GLN A 35 5.02 10.82 1.04
N SER A 36 6.30 10.66 1.33
CA SER A 36 7.25 10.07 0.40
C SER A 36 6.89 8.62 0.09
N ALA A 37 6.54 7.85 1.11
CA ALA A 37 6.13 6.47 0.94
C ALA A 37 4.85 6.38 0.11
N LEU A 38 3.90 7.27 0.35
CA LEU A 38 2.67 7.32 -0.42
C LEU A 38 2.95 7.59 -1.89
N GLY A 39 3.84 8.52 -2.19
CA GLY A 39 4.24 8.81 -3.56
C GLY A 39 4.85 7.61 -4.26
N LYS A 40 5.70 6.87 -3.56
CA LYS A 40 6.31 5.65 -4.09
C LYS A 40 5.26 4.57 -4.37
N LEU A 41 4.31 4.43 -3.47
CA LEU A 41 3.22 3.47 -3.64
C LEU A 41 2.33 3.84 -4.82
N MET A 42 2.05 5.11 -5.02
CA MET A 42 1.28 5.58 -6.16
C MET A 42 1.97 5.22 -7.47
N LYS A 43 3.28 5.39 -7.54
CA LYS A 43 4.07 5.01 -8.71
C LYS A 43 4.04 3.51 -8.93
N THR A 44 4.20 2.74 -7.87
CA THR A 44 4.15 1.29 -7.93
C THR A 44 2.78 0.82 -8.41
N LEU A 45 1.72 1.38 -7.87
CA LEU A 45 0.37 1.05 -8.28
C LEU A 45 0.16 1.33 -9.77
N SER A 46 0.61 2.49 -10.24
CA SER A 46 0.49 2.86 -11.65
C SER A 46 1.22 1.87 -12.55
N ARG A 47 2.43 1.45 -12.17
CA ARG A 47 3.20 0.47 -12.93
C ARG A 47 2.50 -0.88 -12.98
N LEU A 48 1.96 -1.32 -11.85
CA LEU A 48 1.25 -2.60 -11.78
C LEU A 48 -0.01 -2.58 -12.63
N GLU A 49 -0.77 -1.51 -12.55
CA GLU A 49 -2.00 -1.37 -13.33
C GLU A 49 -1.74 -1.36 -14.82
N LYS A 50 -0.63 -0.78 -15.25
CA LYS A 50 -0.24 -0.80 -16.66
C LYS A 50 0.17 -2.19 -17.13
N LYS A 51 0.75 -2.98 -16.26
CA LYS A 51 1.15 -4.34 -16.57
C LYS A 51 -0.06 -5.27 -16.63
N ASP A 52 -0.90 -5.20 -15.62
CA ASP A 52 -2.05 -6.06 -15.46
C ASP A 52 -2.96 -5.45 -14.39
N GLU A 53 -4.10 -4.94 -14.80
CA GLU A 53 -5.05 -4.30 -13.88
C GLU A 53 -5.55 -5.24 -12.79
N ASN A 54 -5.37 -6.54 -12.95
CA ASN A 54 -5.76 -7.55 -11.97
C ASN A 54 -4.55 -8.15 -11.25
N HIS A 55 -3.42 -7.47 -11.28
CA HIS A 55 -2.21 -7.97 -10.62
C HIS A 55 -2.45 -8.19 -9.13
N ALA A 56 -1.97 -9.33 -8.64
CA ALA A 56 -2.20 -9.74 -7.25
C ALA A 56 -1.64 -8.77 -6.21
N LYS A 57 -0.63 -8.00 -6.57
CA LYS A 57 -0.03 -7.01 -5.66
C LYS A 57 -0.83 -5.73 -5.54
N ILE A 58 -1.76 -5.48 -6.44
CA ILE A 58 -2.55 -4.24 -6.42
C ILE A 58 -3.33 -4.07 -5.11
N PRO A 59 -4.06 -5.08 -4.63
CA PRO A 59 -4.75 -4.93 -3.34
C PRO A 59 -3.82 -4.65 -2.18
N GLU A 60 -2.66 -5.27 -2.17
CA GLU A 60 -1.66 -5.05 -1.13
C GLU A 60 -1.15 -3.62 -1.14
N VAL A 61 -0.80 -3.10 -2.32
CA VAL A 61 -0.34 -1.72 -2.46
C VAL A 61 -1.41 -0.75 -1.99
N ARG A 62 -2.66 -0.99 -2.39
CA ARG A 62 -3.78 -0.15 -1.96
C ARG A 62 -3.97 -0.19 -0.45
N HIS A 63 -3.81 -1.36 0.15
CA HIS A 63 -3.89 -1.52 1.59
C HIS A 63 -2.85 -0.64 2.31
N TYR A 64 -1.61 -0.68 1.85
CA TYR A 64 -0.55 0.16 2.45
C TYR A 64 -0.86 1.64 2.30
N MET A 65 -1.38 2.06 1.16
CA MET A 65 -1.79 3.45 0.95
C MET A 65 -2.87 3.87 1.95
N ILE A 66 -3.85 3.02 2.17
CA ILE A 66 -4.91 3.27 3.16
C ILE A 66 -4.31 3.49 4.54
N GLN A 67 -3.39 2.63 4.94
CA GLN A 67 -2.75 2.75 6.25
C GLN A 67 -1.95 4.05 6.36
N ILE A 68 -1.30 4.47 5.29
CA ILE A 68 -0.57 5.73 5.29
C ILE A 68 -1.51 6.92 5.45
N TYR A 69 -2.64 6.93 4.74
CA TYR A 69 -3.62 8.00 4.91
C TYR A 69 -4.08 8.10 6.36
N ARG A 70 -4.31 6.95 7.04
CA ARG A 70 -4.68 6.95 8.44
C ARG A 70 -3.58 7.51 9.33
N LYS A 71 -2.35 7.12 9.07
CA LYS A 71 -1.22 7.64 9.85
C LYS A 71 -1.03 9.14 9.63
N LEU A 72 -1.42 9.65 8.48
CA LEU A 72 -1.41 11.08 8.19
C LEU A 72 -2.60 11.82 8.82
N GLY A 73 -3.54 11.08 9.39
CA GLY A 73 -4.73 11.69 9.98
C GLY A 73 -5.86 11.91 8.99
N ASP A 74 -5.72 11.43 7.76
CA ASP A 74 -6.73 11.60 6.71
C ASP A 74 -7.66 10.40 6.67
N GLU A 75 -8.49 10.27 7.68
CA GLU A 75 -9.43 9.16 7.81
C GLU A 75 -10.47 9.15 6.69
N LYS A 76 -10.86 10.32 6.24
CA LYS A 76 -11.85 10.45 5.17
C LYS A 76 -11.36 9.79 3.88
N THR A 77 -10.14 10.12 3.47
CA THR A 77 -9.55 9.52 2.27
C THR A 77 -9.31 8.04 2.48
N ALA A 78 -8.86 7.65 3.67
CA ALA A 78 -8.64 6.24 3.99
C ALA A 78 -9.92 5.42 3.78
N ARG A 79 -11.04 5.92 4.27
CA ARG A 79 -12.34 5.24 4.09
C ARG A 79 -12.77 5.16 2.64
N LEU A 80 -12.55 6.21 1.87
CA LEU A 80 -12.85 6.19 0.45
C LEU A 80 -12.03 5.13 -0.27
N LYS A 81 -10.75 5.06 0.07
CA LYS A 81 -9.85 4.06 -0.54
C LYS A 81 -10.19 2.64 -0.11
N GLU A 82 -10.69 2.45 1.10
CA GLU A 82 -11.19 1.14 1.52
C GLU A 82 -12.37 0.70 0.64
N LYS A 83 -13.30 1.59 0.39
CA LYS A 83 -14.45 1.30 -0.47
C LYS A 83 -14.02 0.97 -1.89
N GLU A 84 -13.04 1.70 -2.42
CA GLU A 84 -12.47 1.42 -3.73
C GLU A 84 -11.84 0.03 -3.77
N LEU A 85 -11.08 -0.31 -2.74
CA LEU A 85 -10.44 -1.61 -2.66
C LEU A 85 -11.45 -2.75 -2.64
N ILE A 86 -12.51 -2.60 -1.85
CA ILE A 86 -13.57 -3.59 -1.77
C ILE A 86 -14.25 -3.74 -3.14
N ALA A 87 -14.45 -2.65 -3.86
CA ALA A 87 -15.08 -2.69 -5.18
C ALA A 87 -14.17 -3.34 -6.23
N ILE A 88 -12.88 -3.04 -6.18
CA ILE A 88 -11.90 -3.50 -7.18
C ILE A 88 -11.49 -4.95 -6.94
N ALA A 89 -11.27 -5.32 -5.69
CA ALA A 89 -10.74 -6.63 -5.35
C ALA A 89 -11.44 -7.23 -4.13
N PRO A 90 -12.75 -7.54 -4.25
CA PRO A 90 -13.54 -8.00 -3.10
C PRO A 90 -13.05 -9.33 -2.54
N GLU A 91 -12.33 -10.11 -3.34
CA GLU A 91 -11.80 -11.41 -2.91
C GLU A 91 -10.48 -11.32 -2.16
N SER A 92 -9.85 -10.16 -2.14
CA SER A 92 -8.59 -10.01 -1.44
C SER A 92 -8.79 -10.05 0.07
N LYS A 93 -7.78 -10.55 0.77
CA LYS A 93 -7.85 -10.62 2.24
C LYS A 93 -7.99 -9.23 2.87
N TRP A 94 -7.41 -8.22 2.26
CA TRP A 94 -7.50 -6.85 2.76
C TRP A 94 -8.89 -6.27 2.59
N ALA A 95 -9.50 -6.50 1.41
CA ALA A 95 -10.88 -6.06 1.16
C ALA A 95 -11.83 -6.73 2.14
N LYS A 96 -11.67 -8.04 2.36
CA LYS A 96 -12.49 -8.78 3.31
C LYS A 96 -12.33 -8.25 4.73
N ALA A 97 -11.11 -7.93 5.13
CA ALA A 97 -10.85 -7.37 6.45
C ALA A 97 -11.54 -6.01 6.63
N TYR A 98 -11.47 -5.15 5.63
CA TYR A 98 -12.13 -3.85 5.69
C TYR A 98 -13.65 -3.97 5.66
N ALA A 99 -14.18 -4.88 4.86
CA ALA A 99 -15.62 -5.09 4.77
C ALA A 99 -16.21 -5.65 6.08
N ALA A 100 -15.41 -6.36 6.85
CA ALA A 100 -15.84 -6.98 8.11
C ALA A 100 -15.94 -5.99 9.27
N LYS A 101 -15.45 -4.78 9.11
CA LYS A 101 -15.47 -3.79 10.20
C LYS A 101 -16.87 -3.28 10.50
#